data_97884fa322aeec49ceb6f8a13722e7e0
#
_entry.id   97884fa322aeec49ceb6f8a13722e7e0
#
_cell.length_a   1.000
_cell.length_b   1.000
_cell.length_c   1.000
_cell.angle_alpha   90.00
_cell.angle_beta   90.00
_cell.angle_gamma   90.00
#
_symmetry.space_group_name_H-M   'P 1'
#
loop_
_entity.id
_entity.type
_entity.pdbx_description
1 polymer ?
#
loop_
_entity_poly.entity_id
_entity_poly.type
_entity_poly.pdbx_seq_one_letter_code
_entity_poly.pdbx_strand_id
1 'polypeptide(L)'
;MNNTSLPAQQALLLTLRTPDLSEQQCINYLDELESLCTTLGIEPIERLVVPIKHLHPRFLVGSGKAQELAEIADDIGADCIIFDDTISPSQQRNLEQISGLCVIDRQEVHS
;
A
#
# COMPACT_ATOMS: atom_id res chain seq x y z
N MET A 1 -22.08 -12.53 -8.45
CA MET A 1 -21.77 -12.05 -8.40
C MET A 1 -21.21 -11.62 -7.91
N ASN A 2 -20.94 -11.72 -7.95
CA ASN A 2 -20.38 -11.11 -7.69
C ASN A 2 -19.57 -10.77 -7.49
N ASN A 3 -19.34 -10.75 -7.80
CA ASN A 3 -18.55 -10.13 -7.77
C ASN A 3 -18.09 -9.46 -7.48
N THR A 4 -18.32 -9.37 -7.71
CA THR A 4 -18.05 -8.75 -7.49
C THR A 4 -17.36 -8.02 -6.78
N SER A 5 -17.87 -7.51 -7.08
CA SER A 5 -17.12 -6.80 -6.11
C SER A 5 -15.85 -7.47 -5.77
N LEU A 6 -15.19 -7.83 -6.67
CA LEU A 6 -13.95 -8.46 -6.40
C LEU A 6 -12.99 -7.50 -5.79
N PRO A 7 -12.27 -7.91 -4.78
CA PRO A 7 -11.18 -7.14 -4.27
C PRO A 7 -10.13 -6.99 -5.35
N ALA A 8 -9.21 -6.09 -5.14
CA ALA A 8 -8.09 -5.89 -6.03
C ALA A 8 -7.39 -7.20 -6.31
N GLN A 9 -6.99 -7.40 -7.56
CA GLN A 9 -6.32 -8.62 -7.95
C GLN A 9 -4.83 -8.47 -8.10
N GLN A 10 -4.36 -7.26 -8.43
CA GLN A 10 -2.93 -6.99 -8.60
C GLN A 10 -2.56 -5.78 -7.76
N ALA A 11 -1.58 -5.94 -6.91
CA ALA A 11 -1.29 -4.94 -5.89
C ALA A 11 0.16 -4.46 -5.92
N LEU A 12 0.32 -3.17 -5.65
CA LEU A 12 1.60 -2.58 -5.30
C LEU A 12 1.70 -2.61 -3.78
N LEU A 13 2.71 -3.30 -3.26
CA LEU A 13 2.92 -3.38 -1.81
C LEU A 13 3.92 -2.33 -1.37
N LEU A 14 3.61 -1.64 -0.29
CA LEU A 14 4.45 -0.56 0.23
C LEU A 14 4.70 -0.73 1.71
N THR A 15 5.93 -0.44 2.13
CA THR A 15 6.21 -0.21 3.54
C THR A 15 6.94 1.12 3.66
N LEU A 16 6.61 1.88 4.68
CA LEU A 16 7.22 3.19 4.92
C LEU A 16 8.39 3.00 5.87
N ARG A 17 9.54 3.48 5.45
CA ARG A 17 10.75 3.36 6.26
C ARG A 17 11.05 4.68 6.95
N THR A 18 10.76 4.73 8.25
CA THR A 18 11.15 5.86 9.09
C THR A 18 12.59 5.66 9.54
N PRO A 19 13.24 6.73 10.09
CA PRO A 19 14.66 6.62 10.46
C PRO A 19 14.97 5.54 11.50
N ASP A 20 13.97 5.10 12.27
CA ASP A 20 14.15 4.07 13.29
C ASP A 20 14.06 2.65 12.75
N LEU A 21 13.75 2.49 11.46
CA LEU A 21 13.62 1.18 10.86
C LEU A 21 14.80 0.88 9.95
N SER A 22 15.32 -0.35 10.01
CA SER A 22 16.34 -0.78 9.07
C SER A 22 15.70 -1.25 7.78
N GLU A 23 16.50 -1.29 6.72
CA GLU A 23 16.02 -1.80 5.45
C GLU A 23 15.58 -3.26 5.58
N GLN A 24 16.34 -4.05 6.34
CA GLN A 24 16.02 -5.46 6.52
C GLN A 24 14.67 -5.65 7.21
N GLN A 25 14.36 -4.80 8.20
CA GLN A 25 13.06 -4.85 8.85
C GLN A 25 11.93 -4.58 7.86
N CYS A 26 12.13 -3.60 6.98
CA CYS A 26 11.14 -3.28 5.96
C CYS A 26 10.95 -4.44 4.99
N ILE A 27 12.03 -5.08 4.59
CA ILE A 27 11.94 -6.24 3.70
C ILE A 27 11.18 -7.36 4.37
N ASN A 28 11.43 -7.60 5.66
CA ASN A 28 10.71 -8.64 6.40
C ASN A 28 9.22 -8.35 6.48
N TYR A 29 8.85 -7.09 6.68
CA TYR A 29 7.45 -6.69 6.68
C TYR A 29 6.80 -6.93 5.32
N LEU A 30 7.51 -6.62 4.24
CA LEU A 30 7.00 -6.84 2.90
C LEU A 30 6.86 -8.33 2.60
N ASP A 31 7.80 -9.15 3.05
CA ASP A 31 7.70 -10.59 2.88
C ASP A 31 6.45 -11.15 3.54
N GLU A 32 6.17 -10.69 4.76
CA GLU A 32 4.97 -11.12 5.47
C GLU A 32 3.70 -10.64 4.78
N LEU A 33 3.69 -9.39 4.35
CA LEU A 33 2.54 -8.82 3.66
C LEU A 33 2.28 -9.55 2.35
N GLU A 34 3.33 -9.86 1.61
CA GLU A 34 3.21 -10.59 0.36
C GLU A 34 2.59 -11.96 0.58
N SER A 35 3.00 -12.65 1.64
CA SER A 35 2.46 -13.96 1.99
C SER A 35 0.97 -13.87 2.27
N LEU A 36 0.55 -12.85 3.02
CA LEU A 36 -0.86 -12.64 3.33
C LEU A 36 -1.67 -12.35 2.07
N CYS A 37 -1.14 -11.52 1.19
CA CYS A 37 -1.82 -11.20 -0.06
C CYS A 37 -2.01 -12.44 -0.92
N THR A 38 -0.99 -13.26 -1.04
CA THR A 38 -1.06 -14.49 -1.81
C THR A 38 -2.12 -15.42 -1.25
N THR A 39 -2.20 -15.53 0.07
CA THR A 39 -3.23 -16.34 0.73
C THR A 39 -4.63 -15.85 0.38
N LEU A 40 -4.80 -14.54 0.22
CA LEU A 40 -6.09 -13.95 -0.10
C LEU A 40 -6.38 -13.92 -1.60
N GLY A 41 -5.47 -14.40 -2.44
CA GLY A 41 -5.66 -14.38 -3.88
C GLY A 41 -5.31 -13.07 -4.53
N ILE A 42 -4.58 -12.20 -3.84
CA ILE A 42 -4.12 -10.93 -4.37
C ILE A 42 -2.70 -11.12 -4.88
N GLU A 43 -2.44 -10.75 -6.12
CA GLU A 43 -1.11 -10.91 -6.70
C GLU A 43 -0.27 -9.67 -6.43
N PRO A 44 0.84 -9.80 -5.67
CA PRO A 44 1.75 -8.67 -5.48
C PRO A 44 2.65 -8.53 -6.71
N ILE A 45 2.46 -7.46 -7.47
CA ILE A 45 3.21 -7.28 -8.72
C ILE A 45 4.45 -6.41 -8.53
N GLU A 46 4.54 -5.67 -7.43
CA GLU A 46 5.72 -4.87 -7.12
C GLU A 46 5.74 -4.58 -5.63
N ARG A 47 6.94 -4.40 -5.08
CA ARG A 47 7.16 -4.09 -3.67
C ARG A 47 8.08 -2.89 -3.58
N LEU A 48 7.72 -1.91 -2.73
CA LEU A 48 8.52 -0.71 -2.55
C LEU A 48 8.77 -0.43 -1.07
N VAL A 49 10.00 -0.05 -0.75
CA VAL A 49 10.35 0.54 0.53
C VAL A 49 10.46 2.03 0.31
N VAL A 50 9.61 2.81 0.96
CA VAL A 50 9.53 4.24 0.76
C VAL A 50 10.10 4.96 1.98
N PRO A 51 11.30 5.55 1.87
CA PRO A 51 11.88 6.27 3.01
C PRO A 51 11.13 7.56 3.26
N ILE A 52 10.80 7.80 4.52
CA ILE A 52 10.15 9.04 4.95
C ILE A 52 10.75 9.49 6.26
N LYS A 53 10.65 10.78 6.56
CA LYS A 53 11.15 11.31 7.82
C LYS A 53 10.13 11.16 8.93
N HIS A 54 8.86 11.33 8.60
CA HIS A 54 7.77 11.19 9.54
C HIS A 54 6.48 10.94 8.78
N LEU A 55 5.47 10.40 9.47
CA LEU A 55 4.17 10.14 8.86
C LEU A 55 3.39 11.43 8.71
N HIS A 56 2.79 11.61 7.54
CA HIS A 56 1.97 12.78 7.25
C HIS A 56 0.54 12.55 7.70
N PRO A 57 -0.09 13.52 8.37
CA PRO A 57 -1.45 13.29 8.88
C PRO A 57 -2.50 13.13 7.79
N ARG A 58 -2.31 13.75 6.63
CA ARG A 58 -3.33 13.74 5.59
C ARG A 58 -3.20 12.57 4.63
N PHE A 59 -1.98 12.27 4.17
CA PHE A 59 -1.75 11.25 3.15
C PHE A 59 -0.84 10.13 3.61
N LEU A 60 -0.44 10.13 4.87
CA LEU A 60 0.54 9.19 5.39
C LEU A 60 1.94 9.50 4.88
N VAL A 61 2.06 9.91 3.64
CA VAL A 61 3.28 10.43 3.01
C VAL A 61 2.96 11.84 2.53
N GLY A 62 3.94 12.61 2.13
CA GLY A 62 3.67 13.94 1.56
C GLY A 62 2.82 13.82 0.30
N SER A 63 2.07 14.88 -0.04
CA SER A 63 1.19 14.84 -1.21
C SER A 63 1.94 14.57 -2.50
N GLY A 64 3.17 15.11 -2.64
CA GLY A 64 3.98 14.85 -3.82
C GLY A 64 4.37 13.39 -3.92
N LYS A 65 4.76 12.77 -2.79
CA LYS A 65 5.08 11.36 -2.77
C LYS A 65 3.85 10.52 -3.04
N ALA A 66 2.69 10.90 -2.49
CA ALA A 66 1.45 10.18 -2.75
C ALA A 66 1.13 10.16 -4.23
N GLN A 67 1.31 11.29 -4.92
CA GLN A 67 1.07 11.36 -6.34
C GLN A 67 2.08 10.51 -7.12
N GLU A 68 3.34 10.52 -6.70
CA GLU A 68 4.37 9.71 -7.32
C GLU A 68 4.04 8.22 -7.20
N LEU A 69 3.58 7.79 -6.02
CA LEU A 69 3.20 6.40 -5.81
C LEU A 69 1.99 6.01 -6.67
N ALA A 70 1.05 6.95 -6.83
CA ALA A 70 -0.10 6.73 -7.70
C ALA A 70 0.35 6.51 -9.14
N GLU A 71 1.31 7.29 -9.60
CA GLU A 71 1.84 7.15 -10.96
C GLU A 71 2.56 5.82 -11.14
N ILE A 72 3.34 5.41 -10.15
CA ILE A 72 4.01 4.12 -10.21
C ILE A 72 3.00 2.99 -10.30
N ALA A 73 1.97 3.04 -9.47
CA ALA A 73 0.93 2.01 -9.47
C ALA A 73 0.23 1.94 -10.82
N ASP A 74 -0.04 3.09 -11.42
CA ASP A 74 -0.68 3.14 -12.72
C ASP A 74 0.22 2.54 -13.80
N ASP A 75 1.51 2.89 -13.76
CA ASP A 75 2.48 2.41 -14.77
C ASP A 75 2.64 0.90 -14.74
N ILE A 76 2.60 0.30 -13.56
CA ILE A 76 2.79 -1.16 -13.45
C ILE A 76 1.49 -1.93 -13.60
N GLY A 77 0.36 -1.24 -13.74
CA GLY A 77 -0.93 -1.90 -13.92
C GLY A 77 -1.55 -2.42 -12.65
N ALA A 78 -1.21 -1.81 -11.50
CA ALA A 78 -1.79 -2.24 -10.23
C ALA A 78 -3.24 -1.77 -10.10
N ASP A 79 -4.07 -2.62 -9.50
CA ASP A 79 -5.45 -2.28 -9.18
C ASP A 79 -5.57 -1.66 -7.80
N CYS A 80 -4.56 -1.84 -6.98
CA CYS A 80 -4.64 -1.53 -5.57
C CYS A 80 -3.26 -1.21 -5.02
N ILE A 81 -3.22 -0.36 -4.00
CA ILE A 81 -2.00 -0.09 -3.25
C ILE A 81 -2.22 -0.60 -1.83
N ILE A 82 -1.33 -1.46 -1.35
CA ILE A 82 -1.44 -2.04 -0.02
C ILE A 82 -0.26 -1.58 0.82
N PHE A 83 -0.56 -0.88 1.91
CA PHE A 83 0.44 -0.39 2.84
C PHE A 83 0.63 -1.38 3.99
N ASP A 84 1.88 -1.61 4.37
CA ASP A 84 2.18 -2.43 5.54
C ASP A 84 2.01 -1.65 6.84
N ASP A 85 1.43 -0.48 6.78
CA ASP A 85 1.20 0.39 7.93
C ASP A 85 -0.30 0.51 8.17
N THR A 86 -0.66 0.87 9.41
CA THR A 86 -2.04 1.17 9.71
C THR A 86 -2.33 2.59 9.26
N ILE A 87 -3.36 2.76 8.45
CA ILE A 87 -3.73 4.09 7.97
C ILE A 87 -5.14 4.43 8.45
N SER A 88 -5.36 5.70 8.71
CA SER A 88 -6.67 6.15 9.17
C SER A 88 -7.66 6.18 8.01
N PRO A 89 -8.96 6.13 8.30
CA PRO A 89 -9.97 6.21 7.23
C PRO A 89 -9.83 7.48 6.39
N SER A 90 -9.46 8.60 6.99
CA SER A 90 -9.31 9.83 6.21
C SER A 90 -8.06 9.79 5.33
N GLN A 91 -6.96 9.21 5.83
CA GLN A 91 -5.77 9.02 5.01
C GLN A 91 -6.06 8.08 3.84
N GLN A 92 -6.77 7.00 4.11
CA GLN A 92 -7.15 6.05 3.08
C GLN A 92 -7.97 6.73 2.00
N ARG A 93 -8.97 7.52 2.41
CA ARG A 93 -9.83 8.21 1.47
C ARG A 93 -9.06 9.22 0.62
N ASN A 94 -8.14 9.96 1.26
CA ASN A 94 -7.34 10.94 0.53
C ASN A 94 -6.43 10.26 -0.49
N LEU A 95 -5.82 9.14 -0.11
CA LEU A 95 -4.97 8.38 -1.03
C LEU A 95 -5.77 7.79 -2.18
N GLU A 96 -6.98 7.31 -1.90
CA GLU A 96 -7.83 6.78 -2.96
C GLU A 96 -8.25 7.87 -3.93
N GLN A 97 -8.50 9.07 -3.43
CA GLN A 97 -8.86 10.19 -4.30
C GLN A 97 -7.72 10.59 -5.22
N ILE A 98 -6.49 10.62 -4.69
CA ILE A 98 -5.35 11.06 -5.48
C ILE A 98 -4.88 9.99 -6.47
N SER A 99 -5.06 8.72 -6.13
CA SER A 99 -4.59 7.62 -6.98
C SER A 99 -5.66 7.08 -7.91
N GLY A 100 -6.93 7.21 -7.54
CA GLY A 100 -8.00 6.57 -8.28
C GLY A 100 -8.02 5.07 -8.09
N LEU A 101 -7.26 4.55 -7.13
CA LEU A 101 -7.14 3.13 -6.89
C LEU A 101 -7.61 2.77 -5.50
N CYS A 102 -7.92 1.50 -5.29
CA CYS A 102 -8.20 0.97 -3.97
C CYS A 102 -6.95 1.05 -3.10
N VAL A 103 -7.09 1.51 -1.87
CA VAL A 103 -5.99 1.60 -0.92
C VAL A 103 -6.36 0.79 0.30
N ILE A 104 -5.50 -0.15 0.66
CA ILE A 104 -5.75 -1.10 1.74
C ILE A 104 -4.57 -1.03 2.70
N ASP A 105 -4.86 -1.19 4.00
CA ASP A 105 -3.79 -1.24 4.97
C ASP A 105 -3.61 -2.66 5.50
N ARG A 106 -2.60 -2.82 6.35
CA ARG A 106 -2.26 -4.13 6.91
C ARG A 106 -3.41 -4.74 7.68
N GLN A 107 -4.20 -3.93 8.38
CA GLN A 107 -5.30 -4.46 9.16
C GLN A 107 -6.37 -5.08 8.28
N GLU A 108 -6.64 -4.49 7.14
CA GLU A 108 -7.63 -5.04 6.22
C GLU A 108 -7.17 -6.37 5.65
N VAL A 109 -5.87 -6.50 5.39
CA VAL A 109 -5.32 -7.76 4.87
C VAL A 109 -5.38 -8.85 5.92
N HIS A 110 -5.22 -8.49 7.19
CA HIS A 110 -5.30 -9.44 8.29
C HIS A 110 -6.72 -9.84 8.67
N SER A 111 -7.70 -9.08 8.28
CA SER A 111 -9.10 -9.32 8.66
C SER A 111 -9.74 -10.54 8.01
#